data_5c6d10907ea7c35fff1f7cb2462bf429
#
_entry.id   5c6d10907ea7c35fff1f7cb2462bf429
#
_cell.length_a   1.000
_cell.length_b   1.000
_cell.length_c   1.000
_cell.angle_alpha   90.00
_cell.angle_beta   90.00
_cell.angle_gamma   90.00
#
_symmetry.space_group_name_H-M   'P 1'
#
loop_
_entity.id
_entity.type
_entity.pdbx_description
1 polymer ?
#
loop_
_entity_poly.entity_id
_entity_poly.type
_entity_poly.pdbx_seq_one_letter_code
_entity_poly.pdbx_strand_id
1 'polypeptide(L)'
;CGTPLSSQEVAQGYKLVKERSAVVRFKVKDEDAYFLAWTTTPWTLPSNVALCVNPEETYVKVKAADGYTYYMAEALLDKVLGGLAVKAGQTVTGAAIEEGKEAGSGAGVDYEVLETYKGKDLEYKEYEPLYQCAADVAAKQHKKGHFVTCDDYVTMSDGTGIVHIAPVSYTHLRAHET
;
A
#
# COMPACT_ATOMS: atom_id res chain seq x y z
N CYS A 1 -26.43 2.00 14.90
CA CYS A 1 -27.79 1.72 14.49
C CYS A 1 -27.91 0.24 14.16
N GLY A 2 -28.92 -0.45 14.68
CA GLY A 2 -29.18 -1.88 14.43
C GLY A 2 -30.15 -2.14 13.28
N THR A 3 -30.40 -1.16 12.42
CA THR A 3 -31.36 -1.30 11.32
C THR A 3 -30.68 -1.90 10.09
N PRO A 4 -31.16 -3.05 9.57
CA PRO A 4 -30.68 -3.59 8.32
C PRO A 4 -31.09 -2.69 7.15
N LEU A 5 -30.18 -2.44 6.23
CA LEU A 5 -30.43 -1.67 5.01
C LEU A 5 -30.28 -2.60 3.80
N SER A 6 -31.18 -2.43 2.81
CA SER A 6 -31.03 -3.09 1.52
C SER A 6 -29.94 -2.44 0.67
N SER A 7 -29.40 -3.18 -0.30
CA SER A 7 -28.40 -2.63 -1.24
C SER A 7 -28.93 -1.41 -2.01
N GLN A 8 -30.24 -1.36 -2.30
CA GLN A 8 -30.86 -0.22 -2.97
C GLN A 8 -30.91 1.04 -2.09
N GLU A 9 -31.19 0.89 -0.80
CA GLU A 9 -31.20 2.01 0.15
C GLU A 9 -29.80 2.57 0.35
N VAL A 10 -28.78 1.70 0.42
CA VAL A 10 -27.38 2.11 0.50
C VAL A 10 -26.96 2.85 -0.76
N ALA A 11 -27.35 2.37 -1.95
CA ALA A 11 -26.99 3.00 -3.22
C ALA A 11 -27.51 4.44 -3.38
N GLN A 12 -28.64 4.79 -2.77
CA GLN A 12 -29.19 6.15 -2.79
C GLN A 12 -28.42 7.12 -1.86
N GLY A 13 -27.60 6.60 -0.95
CA GLY A 13 -26.83 7.38 0.00
C GLY A 13 -25.43 7.76 -0.47
N TYR A 14 -25.03 7.40 -1.69
CA TYR A 14 -23.70 7.74 -2.20
C TYR A 14 -23.51 9.25 -2.35
N LYS A 15 -22.43 9.74 -1.78
CA LYS A 15 -21.99 11.14 -1.93
C LYS A 15 -20.46 11.20 -1.88
N LEU A 16 -19.92 12.22 -2.54
CA LEU A 16 -18.48 12.49 -2.45
C LEU A 16 -18.15 13.03 -1.06
N VAL A 17 -17.22 12.38 -0.40
CA VAL A 17 -16.66 12.80 0.90
C VAL A 17 -15.17 12.91 0.79
N LYS A 18 -14.56 13.88 1.49
CA LYS A 18 -13.11 13.95 1.65
C LYS A 18 -12.73 13.08 2.83
N GLU A 19 -11.86 12.11 2.58
CA GLU A 19 -11.26 11.27 3.62
C GLU A 19 -9.74 11.39 3.58
N ARG A 20 -9.10 11.16 4.72
CA ARG A 20 -7.65 11.08 4.79
C ARG A 20 -7.21 9.68 4.39
N SER A 21 -6.27 9.62 3.46
CA SER A 21 -5.58 8.38 3.12
C SER A 21 -4.15 8.39 3.66
N ALA A 22 -3.54 7.23 3.79
CA ALA A 22 -2.18 7.06 4.24
C ALA A 22 -1.38 6.21 3.26
N VAL A 23 -0.13 6.61 3.01
CA VAL A 23 0.87 5.76 2.37
C VAL A 23 1.80 5.24 3.46
N VAL A 24 1.93 3.93 3.54
CA VAL A 24 2.63 3.25 4.62
C VAL A 24 3.83 2.49 4.06
N ARG A 25 4.97 2.60 4.74
CA ARG A 25 6.21 1.90 4.40
C ARG A 25 6.27 0.57 5.12
N PHE A 26 6.36 -0.53 4.37
CA PHE A 26 6.58 -1.87 4.89
C PHE A 26 8.01 -2.30 4.54
N LYS A 27 8.85 -2.49 5.54
CA LYS A 27 10.25 -2.87 5.36
C LYS A 27 10.33 -4.24 4.69
N VAL A 28 11.01 -4.33 3.57
CA VAL A 28 11.30 -5.61 2.90
C VAL A 28 12.26 -6.40 3.78
N LYS A 29 12.00 -7.69 3.95
CA LYS A 29 12.87 -8.57 4.71
C LYS A 29 14.18 -8.81 3.95
N ASP A 30 15.28 -8.77 4.68
CA ASP A 30 16.64 -9.01 4.16
C ASP A 30 17.08 -8.03 3.05
N GLU A 31 16.39 -6.88 2.92
CA GLU A 31 16.71 -5.87 1.91
C GLU A 31 16.49 -4.45 2.46
N ASP A 32 17.35 -3.51 2.07
CA ASP A 32 17.20 -2.11 2.46
C ASP A 32 16.26 -1.36 1.51
N ALA A 33 15.01 -1.82 1.48
CA ALA A 33 13.92 -1.28 0.68
C ALA A 33 12.59 -1.39 1.41
N TYR A 34 11.57 -0.68 0.90
CA TYR A 34 10.24 -0.65 1.48
C TYR A 34 9.18 -0.81 0.39
N PHE A 35 8.14 -1.59 0.65
CA PHE A 35 6.91 -1.50 -0.10
C PHE A 35 6.12 -0.27 0.34
N LEU A 36 5.63 0.52 -0.61
CA LEU A 36 4.70 1.61 -0.34
C LEU A 36 3.27 1.12 -0.57
N ALA A 37 2.52 0.91 0.50
CA ALA A 37 1.11 0.53 0.40
C ALA A 37 0.21 1.70 0.79
N TRP A 38 -0.88 1.87 0.02
CA TRP A 38 -1.87 2.92 0.24
C TRP A 38 -3.11 2.37 0.93
N THR A 39 -3.69 3.16 1.82
CA THR A 39 -4.94 2.80 2.51
C THR A 39 -5.77 4.03 2.88
N THR A 40 -7.09 3.90 2.79
CA THR A 40 -8.07 4.85 3.34
C THR A 40 -8.51 4.47 4.76
N THR A 41 -8.12 3.29 5.25
CA THR A 41 -8.52 2.75 6.55
C THR A 41 -7.31 2.43 7.44
N PRO A 42 -6.51 3.45 7.85
CA PRO A 42 -5.25 3.21 8.57
C PRO A 42 -5.43 2.48 9.92
N TRP A 43 -6.61 2.51 10.50
CA TRP A 43 -6.94 1.76 11.73
C TRP A 43 -6.96 0.25 11.56
N THR A 44 -6.95 -0.26 10.32
CA THR A 44 -6.84 -1.72 10.04
C THR A 44 -5.39 -2.22 9.97
N LEU A 45 -4.40 -1.32 9.94
CA LEU A 45 -2.98 -1.67 9.84
C LEU A 45 -2.47 -2.63 10.94
N PRO A 46 -2.92 -2.56 12.21
CA PRO A 46 -2.53 -3.54 13.22
C PRO A 46 -2.91 -4.98 12.88
N SER A 47 -3.90 -5.17 12.01
CA SER A 47 -4.37 -6.48 11.54
C SER A 47 -3.81 -6.85 10.15
N ASN A 48 -2.78 -6.15 9.67
CA ASN A 48 -2.15 -6.47 8.39
C ASN A 48 -1.53 -7.87 8.42
N VAL A 49 -1.80 -8.66 7.38
CA VAL A 49 -1.25 -10.03 7.22
C VAL A 49 -0.56 -10.22 5.88
N ALA A 50 -0.88 -9.42 4.87
CA ALA A 50 -0.29 -9.49 3.54
C ALA A 50 -0.34 -8.14 2.84
N LEU A 51 0.44 -8.01 1.77
CA LEU A 51 0.31 -6.96 0.75
C LEU A 51 -0.20 -7.60 -0.54
N CYS A 52 -0.95 -6.86 -1.35
CA CYS A 52 -1.44 -7.33 -2.63
C CYS A 52 -1.01 -6.42 -3.77
N VAL A 53 -0.58 -7.03 -4.86
CA VAL A 53 -0.18 -6.37 -6.11
C VAL A 53 -0.97 -6.96 -7.28
N ASN A 54 -1.10 -6.23 -8.38
CA ASN A 54 -1.68 -6.76 -9.60
C ASN A 54 -0.62 -7.54 -10.39
N PRO A 55 -0.82 -8.82 -10.72
CA PRO A 55 0.19 -9.66 -11.36
C PRO A 55 0.60 -9.17 -12.76
N GLU A 56 -0.32 -8.54 -13.50
CA GLU A 56 -0.12 -8.08 -14.87
C GLU A 56 0.52 -6.70 -14.97
N GLU A 57 0.50 -5.92 -13.89
CA GLU A 57 1.01 -4.56 -13.86
C GLU A 57 2.52 -4.53 -13.63
N THR A 58 3.12 -3.38 -13.98
CA THR A 58 4.57 -3.16 -13.84
C THR A 58 4.85 -2.43 -12.53
N TYR A 59 5.79 -2.96 -11.77
CA TYR A 59 6.29 -2.39 -10.52
C TYR A 59 7.77 -2.05 -10.66
N VAL A 60 8.19 -1.04 -9.95
CA VAL A 60 9.58 -0.58 -9.97
C VAL A 60 10.15 -0.55 -8.56
N LYS A 61 11.45 -0.80 -8.50
CA LYS A 61 12.29 -0.52 -7.36
C LYS A 61 12.97 0.82 -7.62
N VAL A 62 12.65 1.82 -6.85
CA VAL A 62 13.06 3.20 -7.09
C VAL A 62 13.77 3.77 -5.87
N LYS A 63 14.90 4.43 -6.09
CA LYS A 63 15.57 5.22 -5.07
C LYS A 63 15.03 6.66 -5.14
N ALA A 64 14.41 7.10 -4.06
CA ALA A 64 13.82 8.43 -3.98
C ALA A 64 14.80 9.46 -3.42
N ALA A 65 14.49 10.74 -3.61
CA ALA A 65 15.30 11.86 -3.14
C ALA A 65 15.50 11.90 -1.61
N ASP A 66 14.61 11.25 -0.85
CA ASP A 66 14.73 11.10 0.60
C ASP A 66 15.80 10.07 1.04
N GLY A 67 16.45 9.43 0.07
CA GLY A 67 17.52 8.46 0.28
C GLY A 67 17.04 7.02 0.50
N TYR A 68 15.72 6.79 0.56
CA TYR A 68 15.15 5.44 0.70
C TYR A 68 14.86 4.79 -0.65
N THR A 69 14.81 3.47 -0.63
CA THR A 69 14.43 2.66 -1.79
C THR A 69 13.02 2.11 -1.59
N TYR A 70 12.18 2.27 -2.62
CA TYR A 70 10.78 1.91 -2.57
C TYR A 70 10.38 0.95 -3.69
N TYR A 71 9.43 0.06 -3.41
CA TYR A 71 8.68 -0.71 -4.37
C TYR A 71 7.29 -0.10 -4.53
N MET A 72 6.88 0.19 -5.75
CA MET A 72 5.56 0.71 -6.08
C MET A 72 5.25 0.51 -7.56
N ALA A 73 3.99 0.74 -7.97
CA ALA A 73 3.61 0.65 -9.37
C ALA A 73 4.25 1.78 -10.19
N GLU A 74 4.79 1.42 -11.37
CA GLU A 74 5.42 2.37 -12.29
C GLU A 74 4.47 3.48 -12.72
N ALA A 75 3.22 3.13 -13.04
CA ALA A 75 2.19 4.07 -13.48
C ALA A 75 1.84 5.18 -12.46
N LEU A 76 2.21 4.99 -11.19
CA LEU A 76 1.88 5.92 -10.10
C LEU A 76 3.10 6.66 -9.52
N LEU A 77 4.28 6.48 -10.13
CA LEU A 77 5.53 7.09 -9.67
C LEU A 77 5.44 8.60 -9.51
N ASP A 78 5.05 9.29 -10.59
CA ASP A 78 4.99 10.76 -10.60
C ASP A 78 3.96 11.29 -9.61
N LYS A 79 2.82 10.61 -9.48
CA LYS A 79 1.76 10.98 -8.54
C LYS A 79 2.21 10.85 -7.09
N VAL A 80 2.91 9.78 -6.76
CA VAL A 80 3.30 9.46 -5.37
C VAL A 80 4.60 10.18 -4.99
N LEU A 81 5.65 10.04 -5.78
CA LEU A 81 6.95 10.63 -5.48
C LEU A 81 6.97 12.13 -5.76
N GLY A 82 6.22 12.62 -6.76
CA GLY A 82 6.01 14.05 -7.00
C GLY A 82 5.40 14.76 -5.79
N GLY A 83 4.49 14.10 -5.08
CA GLY A 83 3.93 14.59 -3.82
C GLY A 83 4.89 14.51 -2.62
N LEU A 84 5.83 13.57 -2.61
CA LEU A 84 6.84 13.41 -1.56
C LEU A 84 7.95 14.46 -1.64
N ALA A 85 8.30 14.92 -2.84
CA ALA A 85 9.39 15.91 -3.04
C ALA A 85 9.08 17.30 -2.49
N VAL A 86 7.82 17.66 -2.35
CA VAL A 86 7.41 18.97 -1.81
C VAL A 86 7.76 19.13 -0.32
N LYS A 87 8.15 18.05 0.35
CA LYS A 87 8.47 18.05 1.80
C LYS A 87 9.88 17.53 2.14
N ALA A 88 10.83 17.59 1.21
CA ALA A 88 12.23 17.31 1.51
C ALA A 88 12.78 18.36 2.47
N GLY A 89 12.73 18.08 3.76
CA GLY A 89 13.14 18.96 4.88
C GLY A 89 12.42 18.64 6.19
N GLN A 90 11.38 17.83 6.18
CA GLN A 90 10.73 17.36 7.40
C GLN A 90 10.89 15.84 7.53
N THR A 91 11.64 15.42 8.52
CA THR A 91 11.73 14.03 8.97
C THR A 91 10.35 13.65 9.50
N VAL A 92 9.61 12.85 8.75
CA VAL A 92 8.29 12.39 9.17
C VAL A 92 8.39 10.94 9.59
N THR A 93 8.58 10.74 10.87
CA THR A 93 8.39 9.47 11.55
C THR A 93 6.88 9.24 11.67
N GLY A 94 6.32 8.35 10.84
CA GLY A 94 4.90 7.97 10.92
C GLY A 94 3.91 9.04 10.44
N ALA A 95 4.03 9.53 9.21
CA ALA A 95 3.18 10.61 8.75
C ALA A 95 2.15 10.20 7.71
N ALA A 96 0.93 10.63 7.99
CA ALA A 96 -0.12 10.75 7.01
C ALA A 96 0.24 11.86 6.00
N ILE A 97 0.14 11.56 4.70
CA ILE A 97 0.30 12.55 3.63
C ILE A 97 -1.05 13.26 3.48
N GLU A 98 -1.08 14.57 3.67
CA GLU A 98 -2.28 15.36 3.39
C GLU A 98 -2.42 15.58 1.89
N GLU A 99 -3.45 14.98 1.27
CA GLU A 99 -3.88 15.35 -0.07
C GLU A 99 -4.56 16.72 -0.03
N GLY A 100 -4.08 17.65 -0.82
CA GLY A 100 -4.71 18.97 -0.89
C GLY A 100 -4.08 20.02 -1.78
N LYS A 101 -3.30 19.63 -2.81
CA LYS A 101 -3.01 20.54 -3.94
C LYS A 101 -2.87 19.72 -5.22
N GLU A 102 -3.58 20.16 -6.26
CA GLU A 102 -3.40 19.65 -7.63
C GLU A 102 -1.90 19.66 -7.97
N ALA A 103 -1.43 18.54 -8.52
CA ALA A 103 -0.07 18.37 -8.99
C ALA A 103 0.22 19.42 -10.05
N GLY A 104 0.87 20.51 -9.65
CA GLY A 104 1.43 21.49 -10.57
C GLY A 104 2.54 20.83 -11.36
N SER A 105 2.35 20.73 -12.66
CA SER A 105 3.36 20.41 -13.65
C SER A 105 4.69 21.10 -13.35
N GLY A 106 5.78 20.33 -13.15
CA GLY A 106 7.10 20.81 -13.48
C GLY A 106 8.11 21.12 -12.37
N ALA A 107 8.18 20.33 -11.29
CA ALA A 107 9.43 20.24 -10.56
C ALA A 107 9.94 18.78 -10.67
N GLY A 108 11.08 18.60 -11.35
CA GLY A 108 11.71 17.31 -11.51
C GLY A 108 11.97 16.70 -10.14
N VAL A 109 11.29 15.63 -9.85
CA VAL A 109 11.54 14.85 -8.65
C VAL A 109 12.68 13.92 -9.00
N ASP A 110 13.82 14.11 -8.36
CA ASP A 110 14.98 13.25 -8.55
C ASP A 110 14.70 11.88 -7.90
N TYR A 111 14.24 10.94 -8.68
CA TYR A 111 14.22 9.52 -8.32
C TYR A 111 14.97 8.72 -9.38
N GLU A 112 15.58 7.64 -8.96
CA GLU A 112 16.32 6.72 -9.84
C GLU A 112 15.62 5.37 -9.83
N VAL A 113 15.13 4.93 -11.00
CA VAL A 113 14.59 3.59 -11.17
C VAL A 113 15.75 2.60 -11.22
N LEU A 114 15.82 1.72 -10.23
CA LEU A 114 16.90 0.72 -10.13
C LEU A 114 16.56 -0.56 -10.88
N GLU A 115 15.33 -1.05 -10.71
CA GLU A 115 14.87 -2.32 -11.26
C GLU A 115 13.39 -2.26 -11.58
N THR A 116 12.96 -3.08 -12.54
CA THR A 116 11.56 -3.20 -12.97
C THR A 116 11.11 -4.65 -12.87
N TYR A 117 9.89 -4.87 -12.39
CA TYR A 117 9.30 -6.19 -12.14
C TYR A 117 7.88 -6.24 -12.68
N LYS A 118 7.41 -7.43 -13.03
CA LYS A 118 5.97 -7.70 -13.09
C LYS A 118 5.46 -7.96 -11.68
N GLY A 119 4.20 -7.63 -11.41
CA GLY A 119 3.62 -7.89 -10.08
C GLY A 119 3.77 -9.35 -9.65
N LYS A 120 3.64 -10.28 -10.60
CA LYS A 120 3.87 -11.71 -10.39
C LYS A 120 5.28 -12.04 -9.84
N ASP A 121 6.29 -11.28 -10.22
CA ASP A 121 7.67 -11.51 -9.77
C ASP A 121 7.88 -11.08 -8.30
N LEU A 122 6.96 -10.28 -7.77
CA LEU A 122 6.95 -9.85 -6.37
C LEU A 122 6.20 -10.81 -5.46
N GLU A 123 5.49 -11.79 -6.01
CA GLU A 123 4.71 -12.75 -5.24
C GLU A 123 5.61 -13.52 -4.25
N TYR A 124 5.10 -13.68 -3.02
CA TYR A 124 5.80 -14.31 -1.88
C TYR A 124 7.01 -13.56 -1.34
N LYS A 125 7.35 -12.36 -1.86
CA LYS A 125 8.39 -11.54 -1.26
C LYS A 125 7.97 -11.12 0.15
N GLU A 126 8.81 -11.40 1.15
CA GLU A 126 8.49 -11.19 2.55
C GLU A 126 8.82 -9.77 3.00
N TYR A 127 8.06 -9.27 3.98
CA TYR A 127 8.30 -7.98 4.63
C TYR A 127 8.15 -8.10 6.15
N GLU A 128 8.71 -7.14 6.88
CA GLU A 128 8.63 -7.09 8.33
C GLU A 128 7.25 -6.57 8.78
N PRO A 129 6.63 -7.17 9.81
CA PRO A 129 5.35 -6.67 10.34
C PRO A 129 5.52 -5.26 10.92
N LEU A 130 4.54 -4.38 10.71
CA LEU A 130 4.53 -3.03 11.28
C LEU A 130 4.44 -3.03 12.80
N TYR A 131 3.81 -4.06 13.37
CA TYR A 131 3.53 -4.17 14.80
C TYR A 131 3.95 -5.54 15.32
N GLN A 132 4.64 -5.58 16.45
CA GLN A 132 5.09 -6.83 17.06
C GLN A 132 3.92 -7.75 17.41
N CYS A 133 2.79 -7.22 17.81
CA CYS A 133 1.60 -8.03 18.12
C CYS A 133 1.10 -8.85 16.92
N ALA A 134 1.26 -8.38 15.69
CA ALA A 134 0.90 -9.12 14.49
C ALA A 134 1.86 -10.31 14.26
N ALA A 135 3.15 -10.11 14.47
CA ALA A 135 4.15 -11.17 14.43
C ALA A 135 3.89 -12.26 15.47
N ASP A 136 3.53 -11.87 16.68
CA ASP A 136 3.25 -12.79 17.79
C ASP A 136 2.03 -13.67 17.51
N VAL A 137 0.99 -13.11 16.88
CA VAL A 137 -0.20 -13.87 16.48
C VAL A 137 0.11 -14.88 15.38
N ALA A 138 0.84 -14.46 14.34
CA ALA A 138 1.27 -15.35 13.27
C ALA A 138 2.12 -16.52 13.79
N ALA A 139 3.07 -16.24 14.70
CA ALA A 139 3.89 -17.26 15.33
C ALA A 139 3.07 -18.25 16.15
N LYS A 140 2.10 -17.78 16.96
CA LYS A 140 1.21 -18.64 17.77
C LYS A 140 0.32 -19.53 16.91
N GLN A 141 -0.10 -19.05 15.75
CA GLN A 141 -0.96 -19.81 14.82
C GLN A 141 -0.18 -20.74 13.90
N HIS A 142 1.16 -20.71 13.93
CA HIS A 142 2.03 -21.43 12.99
C HIS A 142 1.69 -21.19 11.51
N LYS A 143 1.21 -19.99 11.21
CA LYS A 143 0.86 -19.55 9.85
C LYS A 143 1.87 -18.57 9.32
N LYS A 144 2.23 -18.71 8.05
CA LYS A 144 3.07 -17.73 7.35
C LYS A 144 2.20 -16.50 7.04
N GLY A 145 2.69 -15.34 7.38
CA GLY A 145 2.11 -14.05 7.06
C GLY A 145 3.18 -13.06 6.61
N HIS A 146 2.79 -11.83 6.30
CA HIS A 146 3.66 -10.72 5.95
C HIS A 146 4.48 -10.98 4.69
N PHE A 147 3.79 -11.33 3.62
CA PHE A 147 4.32 -11.50 2.27
C PHE A 147 3.41 -10.86 1.23
N VAL A 148 3.92 -10.69 0.02
CA VAL A 148 3.16 -10.14 -1.11
C VAL A 148 2.33 -11.24 -1.75
N THR A 149 1.07 -10.97 -2.05
CA THR A 149 0.15 -11.79 -2.85
C THR A 149 -0.20 -11.08 -4.14
N CYS A 150 -0.78 -11.80 -5.09
CA CYS A 150 -1.23 -11.24 -6.36
C CYS A 150 -2.75 -11.37 -6.51
N ASP A 151 -3.40 -10.30 -7.00
CA ASP A 151 -4.82 -10.33 -7.37
C ASP A 151 -5.11 -9.18 -8.35
N ASP A 152 -6.05 -9.39 -9.27
CA ASP A 152 -6.40 -8.47 -10.35
C ASP A 152 -7.26 -7.28 -9.91
N TYR A 153 -7.84 -7.32 -8.70
CA TYR A 153 -8.62 -6.21 -8.15
C TYR A 153 -7.78 -4.95 -7.84
N VAL A 154 -6.45 -5.09 -7.75
CA VAL A 154 -5.57 -3.94 -7.50
C VAL A 154 -5.49 -3.07 -8.74
N THR A 155 -5.98 -1.83 -8.63
CA THR A 155 -6.05 -0.88 -9.74
C THR A 155 -4.89 0.13 -9.72
N MET A 156 -4.62 0.72 -10.90
CA MET A 156 -3.61 1.78 -11.07
C MET A 156 -4.22 3.19 -11.13
N SER A 157 -5.49 3.34 -10.73
CA SER A 157 -6.18 4.64 -10.73
C SER A 157 -5.71 5.54 -9.59
N ASP A 158 -5.49 4.95 -8.41
CA ASP A 158 -5.16 5.67 -7.18
C ASP A 158 -4.16 4.91 -6.31
N GLY A 159 -3.60 5.61 -5.33
CA GLY A 159 -2.68 5.04 -4.36
C GLY A 159 -1.28 4.80 -4.89
N THR A 160 -0.72 3.63 -4.60
CA THR A 160 0.64 3.23 -4.93
C THR A 160 0.70 1.96 -5.79
N GLY A 161 -0.46 1.38 -6.14
CA GLY A 161 -0.56 0.08 -6.78
C GLY A 161 -0.27 -1.10 -5.86
N ILE A 162 -0.10 -0.87 -4.56
CA ILE A 162 0.08 -1.89 -3.54
C ILE A 162 -0.96 -1.67 -2.45
N VAL A 163 -1.76 -2.68 -2.16
CA VAL A 163 -2.84 -2.64 -1.16
C VAL A 163 -2.46 -3.51 0.03
N HIS A 164 -2.71 -3.01 1.25
CA HIS A 164 -2.54 -3.83 2.45
C HIS A 164 -3.79 -4.69 2.69
N ILE A 165 -3.59 -5.92 3.15
CA ILE A 165 -4.66 -6.87 3.45
C ILE A 165 -4.76 -7.07 4.96
N ALA A 166 -5.99 -6.87 5.48
CA ALA A 166 -6.38 -7.20 6.84
C ALA A 166 -7.62 -8.11 6.81
N PRO A 167 -7.61 -9.29 7.41
CA PRO A 167 -8.69 -10.29 7.30
C PRO A 167 -10.07 -9.78 7.73
N VAL A 168 -10.10 -8.81 8.64
CA VAL A 168 -11.35 -8.19 9.11
C VAL A 168 -12.04 -7.39 8.00
N SER A 169 -11.28 -6.87 7.03
CA SER A 169 -11.77 -6.01 5.96
C SER A 169 -11.99 -6.75 4.64
N TYR A 170 -11.36 -7.91 4.46
CA TYR A 170 -11.33 -8.64 3.19
C TYR A 170 -11.64 -10.13 3.40
N THR A 171 -12.85 -10.44 3.86
CA THR A 171 -13.28 -11.81 4.16
C THR A 171 -13.45 -12.70 2.93
N HIS A 172 -13.50 -12.14 1.73
CA HIS A 172 -13.65 -12.85 0.45
C HIS A 172 -12.34 -13.18 -0.26
N LEU A 173 -11.22 -12.64 0.20
CA LEU A 173 -9.91 -13.05 -0.32
C LEU A 173 -9.59 -14.45 0.21
N ARG A 174 -9.84 -15.45 -0.61
CA ARG A 174 -9.33 -16.79 -0.38
C ARG A 174 -7.81 -16.71 -0.47
N ALA A 175 -7.12 -16.89 0.65
CA ALA A 175 -5.74 -17.30 0.59
C ALA A 175 -5.74 -18.62 -0.23
N HIS A 176 -5.07 -18.64 -1.35
CA HIS A 176 -4.81 -19.88 -2.06
C HIS A 176 -3.97 -20.73 -1.10
N GLU A 177 -4.64 -21.67 -0.46
CA GLU A 177 -3.97 -22.71 0.32
C GLU A 177 -3.21 -23.59 -0.69
N THR A 178 -1.93 -23.41 -0.72
CA THR A 178 -1.01 -24.39 -1.28
C THR A 178 -0.44 -25.22 -0.15
#